data_96b067e8d6174b7f2a9f61f87bdcd1d2
#
_entry.id   96b067e8d6174b7f2a9f61f87bdcd1d2
#
_cell.length_a   1.000
_cell.length_b   1.000
_cell.length_c   1.000
_cell.angle_alpha   90.00
_cell.angle_beta   90.00
_cell.angle_gamma   90.00
#
_symmetry.space_group_name_H-M   'P 1'
#
loop_
_entity.id
_entity.type
_entity.pdbx_description
1 polymer ?
#
loop_
_entity_poly.entity_id
_entity_poly.type
_entity_poly.pdbx_seq_one_letter_code
_entity_poly.pdbx_strand_id
1 'polypeptide(L)'
;MPPPDAELILGQLNGQLAVLEGARAELEAGWVQGGWWSVTSADGDQRLATGDAGGSPAHVDGSCLVGALARAGSSSDVGRAVDAVYDALWASRGQPGPGGLPPVPPPEVRQARVRTLTQWNDRAGRTREEVLALVDRAISATIMDLMAAPRSDPADAPPAVRAG
;
A
#
# COMPACT_ATOMS: atom_id res chain seq x y z
N MET A 1 -27.30 -14.13 -4.86
CA MET A 1 -26.52 -12.99 -5.40
C MET A 1 -25.63 -12.50 -4.27
N PRO A 2 -24.32 -12.56 -4.42
CA PRO A 2 -23.44 -11.94 -3.44
C PRO A 2 -23.80 -10.46 -3.36
N PRO A 3 -23.72 -9.82 -2.20
CA PRO A 3 -23.87 -8.39 -2.14
C PRO A 3 -22.82 -7.79 -3.11
N PRO A 4 -23.21 -6.81 -3.95
CA PRO A 4 -22.31 -6.18 -4.93
C PRO A 4 -21.02 -5.65 -4.30
N ASP A 5 -21.00 -5.52 -2.99
CA ASP A 5 -19.87 -5.03 -2.21
C ASP A 5 -18.77 -6.09 -1.99
N ALA A 6 -19.05 -7.40 -2.05
CA ALA A 6 -18.07 -8.44 -1.74
C ALA A 6 -16.95 -8.52 -2.78
N GLU A 7 -17.29 -8.48 -4.07
CA GLU A 7 -16.29 -8.46 -5.15
C GLU A 7 -15.47 -7.18 -5.14
N LEU A 8 -16.11 -6.05 -4.84
CA LEU A 8 -15.43 -4.76 -4.71
C LEU A 8 -14.43 -4.80 -3.55
N ILE A 9 -14.83 -5.33 -2.39
CA ILE A 9 -13.96 -5.48 -1.21
C ILE A 9 -12.75 -6.34 -1.55
N LEU A 10 -12.97 -7.50 -2.16
CA LEU A 10 -11.88 -8.40 -2.56
C LEU A 10 -10.93 -7.73 -3.57
N GLY A 11 -11.48 -7.01 -4.56
CA GLY A 11 -10.70 -6.27 -5.54
C GLY A 11 -9.83 -5.20 -4.88
N GLN A 12 -10.37 -4.47 -3.92
CA GLN A 12 -9.65 -3.42 -3.19
C GLN A 12 -8.54 -4.00 -2.29
N LEU A 13 -8.80 -5.09 -1.58
CA LEU A 13 -7.80 -5.75 -0.74
C LEU A 13 -6.67 -6.38 -1.59
N ASN A 14 -7.01 -6.97 -2.73
CA ASN A 14 -6.01 -7.49 -3.66
C ASN A 14 -5.14 -6.37 -4.26
N GLY A 15 -5.73 -5.23 -4.64
CA GLY A 15 -5.00 -4.06 -5.10
C GLY A 15 -4.05 -3.51 -4.02
N GLN A 16 -4.54 -3.41 -2.78
CA GLN A 16 -3.73 -3.02 -1.63
C GLN A 16 -2.57 -3.99 -1.39
N LEU A 17 -2.81 -5.30 -1.43
CA LEU A 17 -1.78 -6.32 -1.27
C LEU A 17 -0.72 -6.23 -2.36
N ALA A 18 -1.12 -6.08 -3.61
CA ALA A 18 -0.19 -5.93 -4.74
C ALA A 18 0.73 -4.71 -4.58
N VAL A 19 0.21 -3.57 -4.10
CA VAL A 19 1.02 -2.39 -3.80
C VAL A 19 2.02 -2.66 -2.68
N LEU A 20 1.59 -3.30 -1.59
CA LEU A 20 2.46 -3.63 -0.47
C LEU A 20 3.60 -4.58 -0.87
N GLU A 21 3.30 -5.62 -1.64
CA GLU A 21 4.29 -6.57 -2.15
C GLU A 21 5.27 -5.90 -3.13
N GLY A 22 4.76 -5.04 -4.02
CA GLY A 22 5.59 -4.25 -4.93
C GLY A 22 6.50 -3.28 -4.19
N ALA A 23 5.99 -2.57 -3.19
CA ALA A 23 6.77 -1.68 -2.33
C ALA A 23 7.85 -2.44 -1.55
N ARG A 24 7.53 -3.64 -1.04
CA ARG A 24 8.51 -4.49 -0.38
C ARG A 24 9.68 -4.84 -1.30
N ALA A 25 9.40 -5.23 -2.53
CA ALA A 25 10.43 -5.54 -3.53
C ALA A 25 11.30 -4.33 -3.88
N GLU A 26 10.70 -3.15 -4.04
CA GLU A 26 11.42 -1.89 -4.25
C GLU A 26 12.38 -1.57 -3.08
N LEU A 27 11.92 -1.73 -1.84
CA LEU A 27 12.72 -1.48 -0.63
C LEU A 27 13.85 -2.50 -0.47
N GLU A 28 13.65 -3.75 -0.86
CA GLU A 28 14.70 -4.76 -0.90
C GLU A 28 15.79 -4.43 -1.93
N ALA A 29 15.39 -3.91 -3.08
CA ALA A 29 16.31 -3.50 -4.14
C ALA A 29 17.17 -2.30 -3.73
N GLY A 30 16.60 -1.35 -2.97
CA GLY A 30 17.33 -0.19 -2.45
C GLY A 30 16.46 0.70 -1.59
N TRP A 31 16.89 0.92 -0.35
CA TRP A 31 16.22 1.81 0.60
C TRP A 31 17.00 3.09 0.83
N VAL A 32 16.29 4.22 0.95
CA VAL A 32 16.87 5.54 1.18
C VAL A 32 16.14 6.32 2.27
N GLN A 33 16.83 7.34 2.80
CA GLN A 33 16.29 8.34 3.72
C GLN A 33 16.50 9.75 3.15
N GLY A 34 15.70 10.71 3.62
CA GLY A 34 15.84 12.13 3.26
C GLY A 34 15.24 12.53 1.92
N GLY A 35 14.63 11.59 1.20
CA GLY A 35 13.90 11.82 -0.06
C GLY A 35 13.03 10.62 -0.38
N TRP A 36 12.18 10.75 -1.39
CA TRP A 36 11.32 9.63 -1.78
C TRP A 36 12.05 8.61 -2.63
N TRP A 37 12.92 9.10 -3.51
CA TRP A 37 13.69 8.27 -4.44
C TRP A 37 15.12 8.77 -4.57
N SER A 38 16.02 7.83 -4.78
CA SER A 38 17.38 8.09 -5.21
C SER A 38 17.49 7.80 -6.70
N VAL A 39 18.02 8.73 -7.44
CA VAL A 39 18.29 8.61 -8.88
C VAL A 39 19.72 8.98 -9.17
N THR A 40 20.39 8.21 -10.04
CA THR A 40 21.72 8.53 -10.55
C THR A 40 21.58 9.18 -11.91
N SER A 41 22.17 10.38 -12.07
CA SER A 41 22.21 11.09 -13.36
C SER A 41 23.18 10.41 -14.33
N ALA A 42 23.11 10.79 -15.61
CA ALA A 42 24.04 10.31 -16.65
C ALA A 42 25.53 10.60 -16.32
N ASP A 43 25.78 11.65 -15.52
CA ASP A 43 27.12 12.05 -15.07
C ASP A 43 27.58 11.28 -13.81
N GLY A 44 26.77 10.33 -13.32
CA GLY A 44 27.08 9.53 -12.14
C GLY A 44 26.73 10.18 -10.79
N ASP A 45 26.16 11.38 -10.79
CA ASP A 45 25.73 12.07 -9.57
C ASP A 45 24.43 11.49 -9.03
N GLN A 46 24.44 11.09 -7.77
CA GLN A 46 23.25 10.62 -7.07
C GLN A 46 22.48 11.81 -6.49
N ARG A 47 21.18 11.86 -6.76
CA ARG A 47 20.25 12.88 -6.25
C ARG A 47 19.06 12.24 -5.57
N LEU A 48 18.57 12.90 -4.51
CA LEU A 48 17.29 12.56 -3.89
C LEU A 48 16.18 13.38 -4.55
N ALA A 49 15.12 12.71 -4.98
CA ALA A 49 13.91 13.32 -5.51
C ALA A 49 12.77 13.22 -4.51
N THR A 50 11.85 14.20 -4.53
CA THR A 50 10.64 14.23 -3.72
C THR A 50 9.39 14.00 -4.58
N GLY A 51 8.30 13.58 -3.97
CA GLY A 51 7.04 13.29 -4.68
C GLY A 51 6.35 14.51 -5.29
N ASP A 52 6.78 15.72 -4.94
CA ASP A 52 6.17 16.97 -5.41
C ASP A 52 6.57 17.35 -6.85
N ALA A 53 7.54 16.66 -7.44
CA ALA A 53 8.15 17.01 -8.72
C ALA A 53 7.54 16.32 -9.96
N GLY A 54 6.23 16.03 -9.94
CA GLY A 54 5.54 15.63 -11.17
C GLY A 54 5.55 14.16 -11.52
N GLY A 55 5.58 13.28 -10.54
CA GLY A 55 5.42 11.84 -10.72
C GLY A 55 6.66 11.03 -10.37
N SER A 56 6.50 9.71 -10.34
CA SER A 56 7.59 8.78 -10.05
C SER A 56 8.59 8.76 -11.20
N PRO A 57 9.92 8.84 -10.94
CA PRO A 57 10.93 8.66 -11.97
C PRO A 57 10.82 7.29 -12.65
N ALA A 58 11.16 7.21 -13.94
CA ALA A 58 11.12 5.95 -14.68
C ALA A 58 12.10 4.91 -14.12
N HIS A 59 13.24 5.37 -13.61
CA HIS A 59 14.25 4.53 -12.97
C HIS A 59 14.69 5.14 -11.65
N VAL A 60 14.83 4.33 -10.62
CA VAL A 60 15.32 4.72 -9.30
C VAL A 60 16.33 3.69 -8.79
N ASP A 61 17.34 4.16 -8.06
CA ASP A 61 18.35 3.31 -7.42
C ASP A 61 17.89 2.86 -6.03
N GLY A 62 17.00 3.63 -5.42
CA GLY A 62 16.40 3.32 -4.12
C GLY A 62 15.18 4.18 -3.83
N SER A 63 14.37 3.71 -2.90
CA SER A 63 13.12 4.35 -2.48
C SER A 63 13.03 4.44 -0.96
N CYS A 64 12.44 5.51 -0.44
CA CYS A 64 11.94 5.50 0.93
C CYS A 64 10.62 4.71 1.00
N LEU A 65 10.12 4.46 2.20
CA LEU A 65 8.85 3.73 2.39
C LEU A 65 7.70 4.30 1.55
N VAL A 66 7.47 5.60 1.62
CA VAL A 66 6.37 6.26 0.88
C VAL A 66 6.65 6.26 -0.63
N GLY A 67 7.89 6.50 -1.04
CA GLY A 67 8.30 6.46 -2.45
C GLY A 67 8.10 5.07 -3.07
N ALA A 68 8.41 4.01 -2.33
CA ALA A 68 8.18 2.63 -2.76
C ALA A 68 6.69 2.33 -2.95
N LEU A 69 5.83 2.74 -2.01
CA LEU A 69 4.38 2.62 -2.12
C LEU A 69 3.84 3.39 -3.34
N ALA A 70 4.31 4.63 -3.55
CA ALA A 70 3.86 5.46 -4.66
C ALA A 70 4.19 4.88 -6.05
N ARG A 71 5.28 4.11 -6.16
CA ARG A 71 5.67 3.45 -7.42
C ARG A 71 4.94 2.14 -7.69
N ALA A 72 4.40 1.51 -6.66
CA ALA A 72 3.94 0.13 -6.72
C ALA A 72 2.51 -0.04 -7.28
N GLY A 73 1.76 1.03 -7.54
CA GLY A 73 0.40 0.86 -8.05
C GLY A 73 -0.37 2.14 -8.36
N SER A 74 -1.67 2.00 -8.56
CA SER A 74 -2.58 3.11 -8.82
C SER A 74 -2.78 3.98 -7.59
N SER A 75 -3.18 5.24 -7.77
CA SER A 75 -3.36 6.21 -6.67
C SER A 75 -4.36 5.74 -5.60
N SER A 76 -5.42 5.04 -5.97
CA SER A 76 -6.41 4.52 -5.03
C SER A 76 -5.87 3.35 -4.20
N ASP A 77 -5.12 2.43 -4.82
CA ASP A 77 -4.51 1.29 -4.15
C ASP A 77 -3.34 1.72 -3.27
N VAL A 78 -2.53 2.68 -3.74
CA VAL A 78 -1.47 3.32 -2.95
C VAL A 78 -2.05 3.98 -1.69
N GLY A 79 -3.15 4.70 -1.81
CA GLY A 79 -3.80 5.31 -0.65
C GLY A 79 -4.22 4.30 0.41
N ARG A 80 -4.79 3.16 0.01
CA ARG A 80 -5.14 2.06 0.94
C ARG A 80 -3.90 1.40 1.54
N ALA A 81 -2.85 1.22 0.76
CA ALA A 81 -1.59 0.66 1.25
C ALA A 81 -0.91 1.59 2.27
N VAL A 82 -0.94 2.91 2.05
CA VAL A 82 -0.48 3.91 3.04
C VAL A 82 -1.25 3.78 4.35
N ASP A 83 -2.58 3.65 4.28
CA ASP A 83 -3.42 3.48 5.46
C ASP A 83 -3.08 2.16 6.20
N ALA A 84 -2.88 1.07 5.49
CA ALA A 84 -2.51 -0.22 6.06
C ALA A 84 -1.13 -0.20 6.76
N VAL A 85 -0.14 0.47 6.16
CA VAL A 85 1.19 0.63 6.76
C VAL A 85 1.13 1.53 8.00
N TYR A 86 0.34 2.60 7.94
CA TYR A 86 0.13 3.48 9.09
C TYR A 86 -0.51 2.72 10.27
N ASP A 87 -1.54 1.94 10.01
CA ASP A 87 -2.21 1.13 11.03
C ASP A 87 -1.26 0.06 11.61
N ALA A 88 -0.43 -0.55 10.77
CA ALA A 88 0.60 -1.51 11.19
C ALA A 88 1.68 -0.85 12.06
N LEU A 89 2.03 0.42 11.79
CA LEU A 89 3.01 1.16 12.59
C LEU A 89 2.54 1.35 14.03
N TRP A 90 1.27 1.65 14.23
CA TRP A 90 0.70 1.92 15.54
C TRP A 90 0.06 0.69 16.20
N ALA A 91 0.09 -0.45 15.55
CA ALA A 91 -0.67 -1.65 15.92
C ALA A 91 -2.17 -1.33 16.16
N SER A 92 -2.67 -0.26 15.53
CA SER A 92 -4.06 0.17 15.62
C SER A 92 -4.76 -0.22 14.33
N ARG A 93 -5.59 -1.25 14.43
CA ARG A 93 -6.58 -1.48 13.38
C ARG A 93 -7.78 -0.61 13.70
N GLY A 94 -8.11 0.32 12.79
CA GLY A 94 -9.39 1.01 12.83
C GLY A 94 -10.52 -0.01 12.89
N GLN A 95 -11.57 0.29 13.66
CA GLN A 95 -12.78 -0.56 13.69
C GLN A 95 -13.28 -0.73 12.25
N PRO A 96 -13.47 -1.97 11.76
CA PRO A 96 -14.00 -2.19 10.43
C PRO A 96 -15.37 -1.50 10.31
N GLY A 97 -15.52 -0.69 9.27
CA GLY A 97 -16.80 -0.09 8.93
C GLY A 97 -17.83 -1.15 8.48
N PRO A 98 -19.08 -0.74 8.26
CA PRO A 98 -20.09 -1.63 7.67
C PRO A 98 -19.56 -2.19 6.34
N GLY A 99 -19.36 -3.50 6.26
CA GLY A 99 -18.78 -4.18 5.09
C GLY A 99 -17.36 -4.68 5.27
N GLY A 100 -16.70 -4.46 6.45
CA GLY A 100 -15.40 -5.06 6.79
C GLY A 100 -14.17 -4.30 6.33
N LEU A 101 -14.34 -3.19 5.60
CA LEU A 101 -13.24 -2.29 5.25
C LEU A 101 -13.17 -1.09 6.20
N PRO A 102 -11.97 -0.65 6.58
CA PRO A 102 -11.84 0.61 7.28
C PRO A 102 -12.38 1.76 6.39
N PRO A 103 -13.02 2.78 6.99
CA PRO A 103 -13.50 3.93 6.23
C PRO A 103 -12.35 4.63 5.52
N VAL A 104 -12.59 5.08 4.28
CA VAL A 104 -11.60 5.88 3.55
C VAL A 104 -11.41 7.21 4.26
N PRO A 105 -10.20 7.53 4.73
CA PRO A 105 -9.96 8.78 5.43
C PRO A 105 -10.04 9.98 4.47
N PRO A 106 -10.41 11.17 4.97
CA PRO A 106 -10.30 12.41 4.18
C PRO A 106 -8.87 12.64 3.67
N PRO A 107 -8.70 13.37 2.55
CA PRO A 107 -7.38 13.62 1.95
C PRO A 107 -6.36 14.22 2.93
N GLU A 108 -6.80 15.12 3.81
CA GLU A 108 -5.93 15.77 4.81
C GLU A 108 -5.38 14.75 5.83
N VAL A 109 -6.20 13.80 6.23
CA VAL A 109 -5.79 12.72 7.14
C VAL A 109 -4.77 11.82 6.45
N ARG A 110 -4.99 11.48 5.19
CA ARG A 110 -4.05 10.66 4.43
C ARG A 110 -2.72 11.38 4.21
N GLN A 111 -2.73 12.67 3.92
CA GLN A 111 -1.51 13.49 3.85
C GLN A 111 -0.75 13.52 5.18
N ALA A 112 -1.48 13.61 6.30
CA ALA A 112 -0.86 13.55 7.62
C ALA A 112 -0.21 12.19 7.88
N ARG A 113 -0.84 11.09 7.47
CA ARG A 113 -0.26 9.73 7.52
C ARG A 113 1.00 9.60 6.69
N VAL A 114 0.99 10.11 5.46
CA VAL A 114 2.17 10.15 4.58
C VAL A 114 3.33 10.89 5.26
N ARG A 115 3.07 12.06 5.81
CA ARG A 115 4.10 12.82 6.57
C ARG A 115 4.65 12.02 7.76
N THR A 116 3.78 11.37 8.52
CA THR A 116 4.19 10.55 9.67
C THR A 116 5.07 9.38 9.22
N LEU A 117 4.69 8.68 8.16
CA LEU A 117 5.48 7.57 7.60
C LEU A 117 6.83 8.04 7.06
N THR A 118 6.87 9.20 6.39
CA THR A 118 8.11 9.81 5.91
C THR A 118 9.04 10.15 7.08
N GLN A 119 8.53 10.83 8.10
CA GLN A 119 9.29 11.16 9.30
C GLN A 119 9.79 9.92 10.05
N TRP A 120 8.95 8.87 10.12
CA TRP A 120 9.34 7.60 10.71
C TRP A 120 10.46 6.92 9.92
N ASN A 121 10.38 6.90 8.59
CA ASN A 121 11.41 6.37 7.69
C ASN A 121 12.73 7.12 7.85
N ASP A 122 12.68 8.46 7.96
CA ASP A 122 13.85 9.34 7.97
C ASP A 122 14.49 9.51 9.35
N ARG A 123 13.92 8.86 10.37
CA ARG A 123 14.47 8.93 11.72
C ARG A 123 15.90 8.38 11.77
N ALA A 124 16.79 9.13 12.39
CA ALA A 124 18.19 8.70 12.58
C ALA A 124 18.25 7.31 13.28
N GLY A 125 19.08 6.43 12.73
CA GLY A 125 19.21 5.05 13.22
C GLY A 125 18.15 4.07 12.72
N ARG A 126 17.17 4.51 11.90
CA ARG A 126 16.24 3.60 11.22
C ARG A 126 17.02 2.69 10.28
N THR A 127 16.64 1.42 10.20
CA THR A 127 17.27 0.45 9.31
C THR A 127 16.28 -0.01 8.22
N ARG A 128 16.83 -0.51 7.11
CA ARG A 128 16.02 -1.12 6.05
C ARG A 128 15.20 -2.30 6.58
N GLU A 129 15.77 -3.11 7.45
CA GLU A 129 15.14 -4.28 8.06
C GLU A 129 13.90 -3.89 8.88
N GLU A 130 13.96 -2.77 9.61
CA GLU A 130 12.80 -2.25 10.34
C GLU A 130 11.70 -1.78 9.39
N VAL A 131 12.07 -1.15 8.27
CA VAL A 131 11.11 -0.71 7.24
C VAL A 131 10.45 -1.90 6.56
N LEU A 132 11.23 -2.92 6.18
CA LEU A 132 10.70 -4.16 5.62
C LEU A 132 9.78 -4.89 6.61
N ALA A 133 10.15 -4.96 7.88
CA ALA A 133 9.32 -5.57 8.91
C ALA A 133 7.97 -4.84 9.10
N LEU A 134 7.94 -3.53 8.95
CA LEU A 134 6.69 -2.75 8.97
C LEU A 134 5.79 -3.12 7.78
N VAL A 135 6.35 -3.17 6.58
CA VAL A 135 5.60 -3.57 5.37
C VAL A 135 5.10 -5.01 5.49
N ASP A 136 5.92 -5.93 6.01
CA ASP A 136 5.52 -7.34 6.23
C ASP A 136 4.34 -7.45 7.21
N ARG A 137 4.29 -6.61 8.25
CA ARG A 137 3.12 -6.55 9.15
C ARG A 137 1.86 -6.06 8.42
N ALA A 138 1.99 -5.06 7.55
CA ALA A 138 0.86 -4.57 6.76
C ALA A 138 0.37 -5.63 5.74
N ILE A 139 1.29 -6.36 5.10
CA ILE A 139 0.98 -7.48 4.21
C ILE A 139 0.21 -8.57 4.98
N SER A 140 0.74 -8.99 6.13
CA SER A 140 0.09 -10.02 6.95
C SER A 140 -1.31 -9.62 7.39
N ALA A 141 -1.50 -8.36 7.79
CA ALA A 141 -2.80 -7.82 8.15
C ALA A 141 -3.78 -7.84 6.95
N THR A 142 -3.32 -7.43 5.77
CA THR A 142 -4.12 -7.44 4.54
C THR A 142 -4.53 -8.87 4.13
N ILE A 143 -3.62 -9.84 4.26
CA ILE A 143 -3.93 -11.25 4.00
C ILE A 143 -5.01 -11.76 4.96
N MET A 144 -4.93 -11.42 6.25
CA MET A 144 -5.96 -11.79 7.21
C MET A 144 -7.32 -11.18 6.87
N ASP A 145 -7.34 -9.92 6.40
CA ASP A 145 -8.56 -9.27 5.96
C ASP A 145 -9.15 -9.95 4.70
N LEU A 146 -8.30 -10.36 3.75
CA LEU A 146 -8.70 -11.16 2.58
C LEU A 146 -9.29 -12.52 2.98
N MET A 147 -8.74 -13.18 3.99
CA MET A 147 -9.26 -14.45 4.49
C MET A 147 -10.61 -14.30 5.19
N ALA A 148 -10.83 -13.16 5.84
CA ALA A 148 -12.08 -12.84 6.56
C ALA A 148 -13.16 -12.23 5.65
N ALA A 149 -12.80 -11.80 4.44
CA ALA A 149 -13.72 -11.15 3.51
C ALA A 149 -14.87 -12.10 3.10
N PRO A 150 -16.09 -11.57 2.92
CA PRO A 150 -17.23 -12.38 2.49
C PRO A 150 -16.93 -13.00 1.12
N ARG A 151 -17.09 -14.32 1.02
CA ARG A 151 -16.97 -15.05 -0.24
C ARG A 151 -18.34 -15.32 -0.80
N SER A 152 -18.51 -15.15 -2.11
CA SER A 152 -19.72 -15.62 -2.79
C SER A 152 -19.76 -17.15 -2.69
N ASP A 153 -20.81 -17.68 -2.08
CA ASP A 153 -21.02 -19.12 -2.07
C ASP A 153 -21.37 -19.55 -3.51
N PRO A 154 -20.64 -20.49 -4.12
CA PRO A 154 -20.96 -20.98 -5.47
C PRO A 154 -22.34 -21.61 -5.55
N ALA A 155 -22.98 -21.94 -4.41
CA ALA A 155 -24.35 -22.43 -4.36
C ALA A 155 -25.42 -21.38 -4.68
N ASP A 156 -25.07 -20.07 -4.60
CA ASP A 156 -25.98 -18.95 -4.91
C ASP A 156 -25.92 -18.50 -6.40
N ALA A 157 -25.17 -19.19 -7.24
CA ALA A 157 -25.16 -18.90 -8.66
C ALA A 157 -26.55 -19.19 -9.27
N PRO A 158 -27.20 -18.23 -9.97
CA PRO A 158 -28.48 -18.49 -10.60
C PRO A 158 -28.36 -19.64 -11.60
N PRO A 159 -29.34 -20.54 -11.69
CA PRO A 159 -29.29 -21.64 -12.63
C PRO A 159 -29.15 -21.08 -14.05
N ALA A 160 -28.18 -21.63 -14.79
CA ALA A 160 -27.96 -21.22 -16.18
C ALA A 160 -29.27 -21.35 -16.95
N VAL A 161 -29.79 -20.23 -17.44
CA VAL A 161 -30.95 -20.20 -18.34
C VAL A 161 -30.53 -20.94 -19.60
N ARG A 162 -30.98 -22.17 -19.74
CA ARG A 162 -30.90 -22.93 -20.98
C ARG A 162 -31.77 -22.19 -22.01
N ALA A 163 -31.14 -21.49 -22.94
CA ALA A 163 -31.81 -21.03 -24.15
C ALA A 163 -32.25 -22.29 -24.93
N GLY A 164 -33.55 -22.45 -25.04
CA GLY A 164 -34.19 -23.44 -25.92
C GLY A 164 -34.35 -22.88 -27.35
#